data_64b86f2ddb866fe31c7703520538c308
#
_entry.id   64b86f2ddb866fe31c7703520538c308
#
_cell.length_a   1.000
_cell.length_b   1.000
_cell.length_c   1.000
_cell.angle_alpha   90.00
_cell.angle_beta   90.00
_cell.angle_gamma   90.00
#
_symmetry.space_group_name_H-M   'P 1'
#
loop_
_entity.id
_entity.type
_entity.pdbx_description
1 polymer ?
#
loop_
_entity_poly.entity_id
_entity_poly.type
_entity_poly.pdbx_seq_one_letter_code
_entity_poly.pdbx_strand_id
1 'polypeptide(L)'
;MDEEAATAFMNGLIATTEKTCEEMIGQSCVTILDAPYTTSEIAKLKTYTITESDFRKAVLKAVTAGILLGIIVEIVCYSFWMLIYKKPKDAEEIRECLDTDIIDCFKEGEDNEESFKKVAMFLKDDNTACNRISCMTLQCPKKDSALKLAMSYANEQKKTLYIDLSVGEGSGEDAHSISKYVLGQADHVEPLAMNAYLDSVTRNKEAEKGLDIAGNKRFAEYVEEMGKWYEYIVINSADASKAAEAYSVSKLCNKTFVVCGRRTVRNEVLYRAKNTADVNGIHIDGALVYEL
;
A
#
# COMPACT_ATOMS: atom_id res chain seq x y z
N MET A 1 64.67 4.12 32.90
CA MET A 1 63.92 3.07 33.61
C MET A 1 64.75 1.81 33.48
N ASP A 2 65.06 1.18 34.59
CA ASP A 2 65.92 0.01 34.60
C ASP A 2 65.22 -1.15 33.85
N GLU A 3 65.97 -1.97 33.12
CA GLU A 3 65.43 -3.00 32.24
C GLU A 3 64.63 -4.04 33.03
N GLU A 4 65.08 -4.36 34.23
CA GLU A 4 64.35 -5.21 35.19
C GLU A 4 63.02 -4.58 35.65
N ALA A 5 63.02 -3.28 35.92
CA ALA A 5 61.82 -2.55 36.33
C ALA A 5 60.78 -2.45 35.21
N ALA A 6 61.22 -2.31 33.96
CA ALA A 6 60.32 -2.31 32.81
C ALA A 6 59.67 -3.68 32.57
N THR A 7 60.45 -4.75 32.69
CA THR A 7 59.95 -6.11 32.54
C THR A 7 58.99 -6.49 33.68
N ALA A 8 59.28 -6.08 34.90
CA ALA A 8 58.40 -6.28 36.06
C ALA A 8 57.07 -5.50 35.91
N PHE A 9 57.12 -4.29 35.39
CA PHE A 9 55.95 -3.48 35.12
C PHE A 9 55.05 -4.11 34.04
N MET A 10 55.62 -4.60 32.94
CA MET A 10 54.88 -5.26 31.86
C MET A 10 54.24 -6.56 32.35
N ASN A 11 54.96 -7.36 33.11
CA ASN A 11 54.43 -8.59 33.71
C ASN A 11 53.28 -8.28 34.69
N GLY A 12 53.37 -7.23 35.46
CA GLY A 12 52.29 -6.73 36.33
C GLY A 12 51.06 -6.27 35.56
N LEU A 13 51.27 -5.58 34.43
CA LEU A 13 50.19 -5.12 33.56
C LEU A 13 49.44 -6.30 32.92
N ILE A 14 50.19 -7.28 32.43
CA ILE A 14 49.60 -8.52 31.83
C ILE A 14 48.74 -9.26 32.86
N ALA A 15 49.31 -9.50 34.07
CA ALA A 15 48.60 -10.19 35.13
C ALA A 15 47.33 -9.44 35.59
N THR A 16 47.38 -8.11 35.64
CA THR A 16 46.22 -7.30 35.98
C THR A 16 45.16 -7.34 34.90
N THR A 17 45.55 -7.31 33.62
CA THR A 17 44.63 -7.39 32.50
C THR A 17 43.94 -8.76 32.44
N GLU A 18 44.71 -9.83 32.66
CA GLU A 18 44.20 -11.20 32.70
C GLU A 18 43.16 -11.38 33.81
N LYS A 19 43.48 -10.91 35.02
CA LYS A 19 42.56 -10.92 36.15
C LYS A 19 41.30 -10.12 35.92
N THR A 20 41.42 -8.94 35.34
CA THR A 20 40.24 -8.07 35.01
C THR A 20 39.36 -8.73 33.95
N CYS A 21 39.91 -9.36 32.92
CA CYS A 21 39.17 -10.09 31.91
C CYS A 21 38.47 -11.32 32.53
N GLU A 22 39.12 -12.04 33.42
CA GLU A 22 38.55 -13.20 34.11
C GLU A 22 37.38 -12.80 35.02
N GLU A 23 37.51 -11.67 35.73
CA GLU A 23 36.44 -11.10 36.57
C GLU A 23 35.23 -10.57 35.75
N MET A 24 35.45 -10.03 34.55
CA MET A 24 34.39 -9.45 33.73
C MET A 24 33.67 -10.46 32.83
N ILE A 25 34.38 -11.48 32.32
CA ILE A 25 33.86 -12.38 31.27
C ILE A 25 33.75 -13.83 31.79
N GLY A 26 34.30 -14.12 32.96
CA GLY A 26 34.28 -15.48 33.57
C GLY A 26 35.19 -16.48 32.89
N GLN A 27 36.05 -16.05 31.95
CA GLN A 27 37.03 -16.88 31.26
C GLN A 27 38.30 -16.10 30.99
N SER A 28 39.45 -16.75 31.05
CA SER A 28 40.73 -16.16 30.64
C SER A 28 40.72 -15.98 29.12
N CYS A 29 40.70 -14.74 28.66
CA CYS A 29 40.69 -14.36 27.23
C CYS A 29 42.03 -13.73 26.80
N VAL A 30 42.99 -13.68 27.68
CA VAL A 30 44.33 -13.15 27.38
C VAL A 30 45.26 -14.29 27.07
N THR A 31 45.73 -14.40 25.84
CA THR A 31 46.79 -15.35 25.46
C THR A 31 48.08 -14.57 25.24
N ILE A 32 49.06 -14.83 26.06
CA ILE A 32 50.39 -14.26 25.86
C ILE A 32 51.07 -15.04 24.75
N LEU A 33 51.21 -14.39 23.59
CA LEU A 33 51.87 -14.99 22.42
C LEU A 33 53.39 -15.07 22.60
N ASP A 34 53.94 -14.08 23.28
CA ASP A 34 55.39 -14.01 23.55
C ASP A 34 55.65 -13.35 24.90
N ALA A 35 56.73 -13.78 25.56
CA ALA A 35 57.20 -13.12 26.80
C ALA A 35 57.67 -11.69 26.52
N PRO A 36 57.54 -10.74 27.50
CA PRO A 36 58.06 -9.39 27.33
C PRO A 36 59.58 -9.40 27.11
N TYR A 37 59.96 -8.71 26.03
CA TYR A 37 61.38 -8.64 25.64
C TYR A 37 62.08 -7.44 26.22
N THR A 38 63.36 -7.58 26.54
CA THR A 38 64.22 -6.47 26.89
C THR A 38 64.63 -5.70 25.64
N THR A 39 65.10 -4.44 25.81
CA THR A 39 65.52 -3.59 24.68
C THR A 39 66.61 -4.21 23.82
N SER A 40 67.48 -5.05 24.42
CA SER A 40 68.50 -5.82 23.70
C SER A 40 67.96 -6.96 22.86
N GLU A 41 66.82 -7.52 23.23
CA GLU A 41 66.16 -8.60 22.51
C GLU A 41 65.28 -8.03 21.39
N ILE A 42 64.62 -6.88 21.57
CA ILE A 42 63.85 -6.15 20.56
C ILE A 42 64.70 -5.85 19.32
N ALA A 43 65.99 -5.56 19.50
CA ALA A 43 66.91 -5.36 18.37
C ALA A 43 67.07 -6.57 17.44
N LYS A 44 66.72 -7.79 17.91
CA LYS A 44 66.72 -9.01 17.11
C LYS A 44 65.38 -9.29 16.41
N LEU A 45 64.28 -8.65 16.85
CA LEU A 45 63.02 -8.71 16.17
C LEU A 45 63.14 -7.95 14.85
N LYS A 46 62.73 -8.58 13.73
CA LYS A 46 62.58 -7.90 12.45
C LYS A 46 61.58 -6.74 12.65
N THR A 47 62.11 -5.55 12.79
CA THR A 47 61.28 -4.34 12.78
C THR A 47 60.64 -4.24 11.38
N TYR A 48 59.35 -4.57 11.28
CA TYR A 48 58.58 -4.25 10.09
C TYR A 48 58.39 -2.73 10.09
N THR A 49 59.34 -2.01 9.47
CA THR A 49 59.13 -0.60 9.15
C THR A 49 58.10 -0.56 8.07
N ILE A 50 56.84 -0.24 8.43
CA ILE A 50 55.83 0.09 7.48
C ILE A 50 56.27 1.35 6.76
N THR A 51 56.78 1.23 5.54
CA THR A 51 57.11 2.37 4.72
C THR A 51 55.86 3.17 4.42
N GLU A 52 55.95 4.46 4.33
CA GLU A 52 54.83 5.37 4.03
C GLU A 52 54.11 4.94 2.73
N SER A 53 54.84 4.36 1.79
CA SER A 53 54.31 3.79 0.55
C SER A 53 53.43 2.57 0.77
N ASP A 54 53.76 1.69 1.75
CA ASP A 54 53.00 0.50 2.04
C ASP A 54 51.72 0.84 2.80
N PHE A 55 51.81 1.84 3.71
CA PHE A 55 50.62 2.38 4.38
C PHE A 55 49.65 2.99 3.38
N ARG A 56 50.13 3.84 2.44
CA ARG A 56 49.29 4.41 1.40
C ARG A 56 48.65 3.35 0.51
N LYS A 57 49.36 2.30 0.13
CA LYS A 57 48.80 1.18 -0.66
C LYS A 57 47.75 0.42 0.13
N ALA A 58 47.97 0.16 1.42
CA ALA A 58 47.00 -0.51 2.27
C ALA A 58 45.71 0.30 2.44
N VAL A 59 45.85 1.61 2.68
CA VAL A 59 44.71 2.54 2.77
C VAL A 59 43.97 2.58 1.43
N LEU A 60 44.66 2.69 0.30
CA LEU A 60 44.02 2.71 -1.00
C LEU A 60 43.24 1.41 -1.27
N LYS A 61 43.81 0.25 -0.95
CA LYS A 61 43.13 -1.05 -1.05
C LYS A 61 41.90 -1.13 -0.16
N ALA A 62 42.00 -0.65 1.08
CA ALA A 62 40.86 -0.64 2.00
C ALA A 62 39.73 0.27 1.52
N VAL A 63 40.07 1.46 1.01
CA VAL A 63 39.08 2.41 0.44
C VAL A 63 38.43 1.83 -0.79
N THR A 64 39.20 1.25 -1.72
CA THR A 64 38.63 0.64 -2.93
C THR A 64 37.74 -0.58 -2.61
N ALA A 65 38.17 -1.42 -1.67
CA ALA A 65 37.35 -2.54 -1.19
C ALA A 65 36.06 -2.06 -0.52
N GLY A 66 36.13 -0.99 0.29
CA GLY A 66 34.97 -0.37 0.93
C GLY A 66 33.97 0.19 -0.07
N ILE A 67 34.44 0.89 -1.12
CA ILE A 67 33.58 1.41 -2.19
C ILE A 67 32.91 0.26 -2.95
N LEU A 68 33.65 -0.80 -3.31
CA LEU A 68 33.07 -1.96 -4.01
C LEU A 68 32.03 -2.66 -3.16
N LEU A 69 32.29 -2.85 -1.88
CA LEU A 69 31.34 -3.45 -0.96
C LEU A 69 30.08 -2.58 -0.81
N GLY A 70 30.25 -1.26 -0.71
CA GLY A 70 29.14 -0.30 -0.66
C GLY A 70 28.23 -0.38 -1.87
N ILE A 71 28.81 -0.43 -3.09
CA ILE A 71 28.04 -0.59 -4.34
C ILE A 71 27.27 -1.92 -4.34
N ILE A 72 27.89 -3.02 -3.92
CA ILE A 72 27.23 -4.34 -3.87
C ILE A 72 26.03 -4.28 -2.90
N VAL A 73 26.22 -3.72 -1.70
CA VAL A 73 25.14 -3.58 -0.71
C VAL A 73 24.01 -2.72 -1.26
N GLU A 74 24.32 -1.62 -1.92
CA GLU A 74 23.32 -0.74 -2.53
C GLU A 74 22.51 -1.47 -3.61
N ILE A 75 23.15 -2.22 -4.51
CA ILE A 75 22.48 -3.01 -5.56
C ILE A 75 21.56 -4.06 -4.92
N VAL A 76 22.01 -4.76 -3.87
CA VAL A 76 21.21 -5.77 -3.17
C VAL A 76 20.01 -5.11 -2.49
N CYS A 77 20.21 -4.03 -1.77
CA CYS A 77 19.13 -3.29 -1.10
C CYS A 77 18.12 -2.74 -2.11
N TYR A 78 18.59 -2.17 -3.23
CA TYR A 78 17.72 -1.65 -4.29
C TYR A 78 16.92 -2.77 -4.98
N SER A 79 17.56 -3.91 -5.27
CA SER A 79 16.88 -5.06 -5.86
C SER A 79 15.82 -5.63 -4.91
N PHE A 80 16.12 -5.71 -3.62
CA PHE A 80 15.17 -6.15 -2.59
C PHE A 80 14.00 -5.16 -2.44
N TRP A 81 14.30 -3.87 -2.48
CA TRP A 81 13.28 -2.82 -2.46
C TRP A 81 12.36 -2.89 -3.68
N MET A 82 12.91 -3.08 -4.89
CA MET A 82 12.13 -3.28 -6.12
C MET A 82 11.23 -4.51 -6.06
N LEU A 83 11.68 -5.62 -5.45
CA LEU A 83 10.87 -6.83 -5.28
C LEU A 83 9.66 -6.59 -4.35
N ILE A 84 9.86 -5.85 -3.26
CA ILE A 84 8.80 -5.56 -2.28
C ILE A 84 7.78 -4.53 -2.82
N TYR A 85 8.27 -3.52 -3.57
CA TYR A 85 7.44 -2.41 -4.06
C TYR A 85 7.13 -2.51 -5.56
N LYS A 86 7.08 -3.73 -6.08
CA LYS A 86 6.78 -3.96 -7.50
C LYS A 86 5.42 -3.36 -7.84
N LYS A 87 5.43 -2.47 -8.82
CA LYS A 87 4.23 -1.90 -9.44
C LYS A 87 3.99 -2.59 -10.78
N PRO A 88 2.74 -2.70 -11.25
CA PRO A 88 2.45 -3.31 -12.54
C PRO A 88 3.08 -2.51 -13.67
N LYS A 89 3.67 -3.22 -14.62
CA LYS A 89 4.35 -2.63 -15.80
C LYS A 89 3.34 -2.17 -16.83
N ASP A 90 2.28 -2.94 -17.00
CA ASP A 90 1.22 -2.73 -17.99
C ASP A 90 -0.14 -3.19 -17.44
N ALA A 91 -1.17 -3.00 -18.24
CA ALA A 91 -2.53 -3.39 -17.88
C ALA A 91 -2.70 -4.92 -17.81
N GLU A 92 -1.91 -5.67 -18.60
CA GLU A 92 -1.97 -7.14 -18.59
C GLU A 92 -1.51 -7.72 -17.25
N GLU A 93 -0.47 -7.13 -16.63
CA GLU A 93 -0.04 -7.53 -15.29
C GLU A 93 -1.13 -7.25 -14.24
N ILE A 94 -1.91 -6.17 -14.41
CA ILE A 94 -3.07 -5.88 -13.55
C ILE A 94 -4.16 -6.92 -13.77
N ARG A 95 -4.44 -7.29 -15.02
CA ARG A 95 -5.38 -8.34 -15.38
C ARG A 95 -5.03 -9.67 -14.72
N GLU A 96 -3.76 -10.07 -14.80
CA GLU A 96 -3.26 -11.29 -14.16
C GLU A 96 -3.38 -11.23 -12.62
N CYS A 97 -3.06 -10.09 -12.00
CA CYS A 97 -3.13 -9.93 -10.55
C CYS A 97 -4.57 -9.98 -10.01
N LEU A 98 -5.53 -9.42 -10.74
CA LEU A 98 -6.94 -9.36 -10.37
C LEU A 98 -7.75 -10.53 -10.91
N ASP A 99 -7.18 -11.32 -11.83
CA ASP A 99 -7.88 -12.39 -12.54
C ASP A 99 -9.22 -11.91 -13.12
N THR A 100 -9.20 -10.78 -13.83
CA THR A 100 -10.38 -10.14 -14.39
C THR A 100 -10.05 -9.36 -15.65
N ASP A 101 -11.04 -9.14 -16.52
CA ASP A 101 -10.83 -8.40 -17.76
C ASP A 101 -10.61 -6.91 -17.50
N ILE A 102 -9.73 -6.30 -18.31
CA ILE A 102 -9.58 -4.85 -18.34
C ILE A 102 -10.66 -4.27 -19.25
N ILE A 103 -11.56 -3.50 -18.66
CA ILE A 103 -12.67 -2.87 -19.41
C ILE A 103 -12.14 -1.76 -20.31
N ASP A 104 -11.29 -0.89 -19.75
CA ASP A 104 -10.63 0.17 -20.51
C ASP A 104 -9.36 0.67 -19.78
N CYS A 105 -8.46 1.32 -20.54
CA CYS A 105 -7.24 1.94 -20.04
C CYS A 105 -7.26 3.43 -20.41
N PHE A 106 -7.33 4.30 -19.40
CA PHE A 106 -7.41 5.74 -19.61
C PHE A 106 -6.04 6.40 -19.42
N LYS A 107 -5.57 7.11 -20.42
CA LYS A 107 -4.50 8.09 -20.25
C LYS A 107 -5.06 9.38 -19.64
N GLU A 108 -4.17 10.24 -19.19
CA GLU A 108 -4.56 11.52 -18.62
C GLU A 108 -5.40 12.33 -19.62
N GLY A 109 -6.64 12.66 -19.22
CA GLY A 109 -7.58 13.39 -20.05
C GLY A 109 -8.42 12.57 -21.05
N GLU A 110 -8.21 11.25 -21.14
CA GLU A 110 -8.99 10.35 -22.02
C GLU A 110 -10.22 9.76 -21.34
N ASP A 111 -10.43 10.01 -20.05
CA ASP A 111 -11.59 9.56 -19.27
C ASP A 111 -12.84 10.39 -19.59
N ASN A 112 -13.27 10.33 -20.84
CA ASN A 112 -14.39 11.09 -21.40
C ASN A 112 -15.73 10.32 -21.35
N GLU A 113 -16.81 10.98 -21.75
CA GLU A 113 -18.15 10.41 -21.74
C GLU A 113 -18.29 9.16 -22.63
N GLU A 114 -17.63 9.14 -23.79
CA GLU A 114 -17.70 8.01 -24.73
C GLU A 114 -17.03 6.76 -24.14
N SER A 115 -15.92 6.93 -23.42
CA SER A 115 -15.24 5.85 -22.73
C SER A 115 -16.13 5.23 -21.65
N PHE A 116 -16.85 6.04 -20.89
CA PHE A 116 -17.76 5.54 -19.85
C PHE A 116 -19.03 4.89 -20.42
N LYS A 117 -19.45 5.20 -21.64
CA LYS A 117 -20.51 4.43 -22.34
C LYS A 117 -20.08 2.97 -22.57
N LYS A 118 -18.83 2.73 -22.96
CA LYS A 118 -18.30 1.37 -23.11
C LYS A 118 -18.31 0.62 -21.78
N VAL A 119 -17.88 1.30 -20.72
CA VAL A 119 -17.91 0.73 -19.36
C VAL A 119 -19.34 0.40 -18.94
N ALA A 120 -20.28 1.31 -19.20
CA ALA A 120 -21.70 1.12 -18.91
C ALA A 120 -22.29 -0.09 -19.65
N MET A 121 -21.95 -0.26 -20.93
CA MET A 121 -22.36 -1.43 -21.71
C MET A 121 -21.80 -2.74 -21.18
N PHE A 122 -20.54 -2.74 -20.76
CA PHE A 122 -19.87 -3.93 -20.21
C PHE A 122 -20.49 -4.37 -18.88
N LEU A 123 -20.83 -3.43 -18.00
CA LEU A 123 -21.37 -3.69 -16.67
C LEU A 123 -22.88 -3.91 -16.64
N LYS A 124 -23.57 -3.77 -17.78
CA LYS A 124 -25.01 -3.99 -17.85
C LYS A 124 -25.36 -5.46 -17.64
N ASP A 125 -26.34 -5.72 -16.79
CA ASP A 125 -26.95 -7.02 -16.60
C ASP A 125 -28.44 -6.98 -16.99
N ASP A 126 -28.79 -7.56 -18.13
CA ASP A 126 -30.15 -7.57 -18.65
C ASP A 126 -31.11 -8.51 -17.88
N ASN A 127 -30.60 -9.32 -16.95
CA ASN A 127 -31.38 -10.28 -16.17
C ASN A 127 -31.91 -9.69 -14.86
N THR A 128 -31.56 -8.48 -14.51
CA THR A 128 -31.93 -7.84 -13.23
C THR A 128 -32.85 -6.63 -13.46
N ALA A 129 -33.84 -6.48 -12.56
CA ALA A 129 -34.75 -5.32 -12.60
C ALA A 129 -34.05 -4.02 -12.21
N CYS A 130 -33.02 -4.10 -11.37
CA CYS A 130 -32.15 -3.00 -10.97
C CYS A 130 -30.68 -3.46 -10.97
N ASN A 131 -29.86 -2.77 -11.74
CA ASN A 131 -28.42 -3.03 -11.80
C ASN A 131 -27.73 -2.28 -10.65
N ARG A 132 -27.21 -3.02 -9.65
CA ARG A 132 -26.44 -2.50 -8.54
C ARG A 132 -24.97 -2.72 -8.82
N ILE A 133 -24.22 -1.65 -8.93
CA ILE A 133 -22.83 -1.66 -9.39
C ILE A 133 -21.92 -1.07 -8.29
N SER A 134 -20.99 -1.85 -7.82
CA SER A 134 -19.94 -1.39 -6.89
C SER A 134 -18.70 -0.91 -7.64
N CYS A 135 -18.25 0.27 -7.32
CA CYS A 135 -16.96 0.81 -7.74
C CYS A 135 -15.96 0.70 -6.58
N MET A 136 -14.99 -0.17 -6.71
CA MET A 136 -13.90 -0.34 -5.75
C MET A 136 -12.66 0.40 -6.23
N THR A 137 -12.16 1.35 -5.46
CA THR A 137 -10.89 2.03 -5.76
C THR A 137 -9.72 1.29 -5.12
N LEU A 138 -8.60 1.13 -5.83
CA LEU A 138 -7.35 0.59 -5.31
C LEU A 138 -6.21 1.59 -5.57
N GLN A 139 -5.86 2.37 -4.55
CA GLN A 139 -4.77 3.35 -4.61
C GLN A 139 -4.82 4.25 -5.85
N CYS A 140 -6.02 4.55 -6.35
CA CYS A 140 -6.22 5.44 -7.50
C CYS A 140 -6.58 6.84 -7.00
N PRO A 141 -5.92 7.91 -7.50
CA PRO A 141 -6.28 9.28 -7.15
C PRO A 141 -7.56 9.75 -7.83
N LYS A 142 -8.00 9.08 -8.91
CA LYS A 142 -9.26 9.39 -9.62
C LYS A 142 -10.44 8.82 -8.84
N LYS A 143 -11.23 9.73 -8.25
CA LYS A 143 -12.38 9.37 -7.40
C LYS A 143 -13.73 9.56 -8.10
N ASP A 144 -13.73 10.13 -9.30
CA ASP A 144 -14.92 10.50 -10.04
C ASP A 144 -15.42 9.43 -11.03
N SER A 145 -14.73 8.29 -11.13
CA SER A 145 -15.07 7.23 -12.09
C SER A 145 -16.47 6.66 -11.88
N ALA A 146 -16.88 6.45 -10.63
CA ALA A 146 -18.23 5.97 -10.33
C ALA A 146 -19.31 7.02 -10.68
N LEU A 147 -19.04 8.29 -10.42
CA LEU A 147 -19.95 9.37 -10.80
C LEU A 147 -20.08 9.48 -12.34
N LYS A 148 -18.97 9.41 -13.07
CA LYS A 148 -18.98 9.42 -14.55
C LYS A 148 -19.75 8.22 -15.11
N LEU A 149 -19.63 7.06 -14.50
CA LEU A 149 -20.43 5.90 -14.87
C LEU A 149 -21.93 6.15 -14.61
N ALA A 150 -22.29 6.69 -13.44
CA ALA A 150 -23.67 7.02 -13.12
C ALA A 150 -24.25 8.08 -14.09
N MET A 151 -23.44 9.09 -14.44
CA MET A 151 -23.80 10.09 -15.46
C MET A 151 -24.01 9.46 -16.85
N SER A 152 -23.19 8.46 -17.21
CA SER A 152 -23.36 7.76 -18.50
C SER A 152 -24.72 7.07 -18.61
N TYR A 153 -25.18 6.36 -17.55
CA TYR A 153 -26.53 5.79 -17.53
C TYR A 153 -27.63 6.85 -17.55
N ALA A 154 -27.45 7.93 -16.79
CA ALA A 154 -28.43 9.02 -16.78
C ALA A 154 -28.57 9.73 -18.14
N ASN A 155 -27.46 9.87 -18.89
CA ASN A 155 -27.46 10.40 -20.24
C ASN A 155 -28.23 9.52 -21.24
N GLU A 156 -28.31 8.21 -20.96
CA GLU A 156 -29.18 7.27 -21.66
C GLU A 156 -30.62 7.27 -21.17
N GLN A 157 -31.02 8.29 -20.37
CA GLN A 157 -32.34 8.43 -19.77
C GLN A 157 -32.73 7.29 -18.82
N LYS A 158 -31.72 6.64 -18.23
CA LYS A 158 -31.91 5.60 -17.20
C LYS A 158 -31.96 6.22 -15.83
N LYS A 159 -33.01 5.93 -15.06
CA LYS A 159 -33.15 6.45 -13.70
C LYS A 159 -32.06 5.84 -12.80
N THR A 160 -31.11 6.66 -12.39
CA THR A 160 -29.88 6.26 -11.73
C THR A 160 -29.74 6.91 -10.36
N LEU A 161 -29.37 6.13 -9.34
CA LEU A 161 -28.96 6.61 -8.04
C LEU A 161 -27.44 6.46 -7.89
N TYR A 162 -26.75 7.53 -7.58
CA TYR A 162 -25.36 7.55 -7.21
C TYR A 162 -25.20 7.64 -5.69
N ILE A 163 -24.51 6.68 -5.08
CA ILE A 163 -24.23 6.67 -3.63
C ILE A 163 -22.72 6.82 -3.45
N ASP A 164 -22.29 7.92 -2.83
CA ASP A 164 -20.88 8.18 -2.58
C ASP A 164 -20.51 7.89 -1.12
N LEU A 165 -19.83 6.79 -0.92
CA LEU A 165 -19.26 6.38 0.38
C LEU A 165 -17.76 6.69 0.49
N SER A 166 -17.12 7.20 -0.56
CA SER A 166 -15.67 7.41 -0.63
C SER A 166 -15.14 8.56 0.21
N VAL A 167 -16.00 9.42 0.66
CA VAL A 167 -15.81 10.73 1.29
C VAL A 167 -14.40 11.21 1.58
N GLY A 168 -14.04 12.27 0.86
CA GLY A 168 -13.22 13.36 1.38
C GLY A 168 -14.08 14.32 2.22
N GLU A 169 -13.46 15.14 3.04
CA GLU A 169 -14.04 16.25 3.81
C GLU A 169 -14.93 17.15 2.94
N GLY A 170 -16.18 16.79 2.77
CA GLY A 170 -17.15 17.50 1.95
C GLY A 170 -18.51 17.39 2.60
N SER A 171 -18.92 18.46 3.14
CA SER A 171 -20.25 18.82 3.61
C SER A 171 -21.34 18.50 2.59
N GLY A 172 -21.78 17.25 2.50
CA GLY A 172 -23.14 17.01 2.04
C GLY A 172 -24.09 17.64 3.05
N GLU A 173 -25.07 18.40 2.60
CA GLU A 173 -26.13 18.86 3.48
C GLU A 173 -26.69 17.63 4.23
N ASP A 174 -26.89 17.76 5.51
CA ASP A 174 -27.31 16.68 6.41
C ASP A 174 -28.56 15.91 5.95
N ALA A 175 -29.43 16.56 5.16
CA ALA A 175 -30.66 16.00 4.62
C ALA A 175 -30.41 14.89 3.57
N HIS A 176 -29.31 14.96 2.82
CA HIS A 176 -28.96 14.01 1.76
C HIS A 176 -27.89 12.99 2.19
N SER A 177 -27.67 12.88 3.52
CA SER A 177 -26.64 12.00 4.06
C SER A 177 -27.21 10.66 4.53
N ILE A 178 -26.66 9.57 3.95
CA ILE A 178 -27.00 8.21 4.36
C ILE A 178 -26.59 7.91 5.80
N SER A 179 -25.58 8.60 6.34
CA SER A 179 -25.03 8.36 7.67
C SER A 179 -26.06 8.48 8.78
N LYS A 180 -26.87 9.53 8.76
CA LYS A 180 -27.92 9.74 9.78
C LYS A 180 -29.00 8.65 9.75
N TYR A 181 -29.37 8.20 8.56
CA TYR A 181 -30.33 7.11 8.40
C TYR A 181 -29.79 5.80 8.97
N VAL A 182 -28.57 5.46 8.60
CA VAL A 182 -27.90 4.23 9.08
C VAL A 182 -27.71 4.24 10.60
N LEU A 183 -27.41 5.41 11.17
CA LEU A 183 -27.30 5.59 12.62
C LEU A 183 -28.66 5.61 13.36
N GLY A 184 -29.78 5.57 12.66
CA GLY A 184 -31.11 5.65 13.27
C GLY A 184 -31.49 7.04 13.74
N GLN A 185 -30.81 8.08 13.28
CA GLN A 185 -31.07 9.49 13.59
C GLN A 185 -32.06 10.14 12.63
N ALA A 186 -32.36 9.48 11.51
CA ALA A 186 -33.35 9.85 10.53
C ALA A 186 -34.13 8.61 10.08
N ASP A 187 -35.40 8.80 9.76
CA ASP A 187 -36.29 7.71 9.28
C ASP A 187 -36.17 7.48 7.77
N HIS A 188 -35.71 8.49 7.03
CA HIS A 188 -35.53 8.43 5.58
C HIS A 188 -34.36 9.33 5.14
N VAL A 189 -33.89 9.08 3.93
CA VAL A 189 -32.91 9.93 3.23
C VAL A 189 -33.54 10.41 1.94
N GLU A 190 -33.53 11.73 1.71
CA GLU A 190 -33.96 12.29 0.43
C GLU A 190 -32.75 12.39 -0.51
N PRO A 191 -32.73 11.65 -1.64
CA PRO A 191 -31.69 11.80 -2.64
C PRO A 191 -31.69 13.23 -3.22
N LEU A 192 -30.50 13.78 -3.42
CA LEU A 192 -30.33 15.08 -4.07
C LEU A 192 -30.44 14.90 -5.60
N ALA A 193 -31.41 15.54 -6.22
CA ALA A 193 -31.53 15.51 -7.66
C ALA A 193 -30.40 16.32 -8.33
N MET A 194 -29.53 15.62 -9.05
CA MET A 194 -28.43 16.22 -9.83
C MET A 194 -28.90 16.60 -11.23
N ASN A 195 -29.77 15.80 -11.84
CA ASN A 195 -30.47 16.09 -13.10
C ASN A 195 -31.76 15.26 -13.19
N ALA A 196 -32.43 15.26 -14.36
CA ALA A 196 -33.72 14.59 -14.56
C ALA A 196 -33.68 13.06 -14.33
N TYR A 197 -32.51 12.42 -14.46
CA TYR A 197 -32.34 10.99 -14.39
C TYR A 197 -31.27 10.54 -13.38
N LEU A 198 -30.59 11.48 -12.70
CA LEU A 198 -29.54 11.19 -11.73
C LEU A 198 -29.84 11.84 -10.41
N ASP A 199 -29.98 11.03 -9.40
CA ASP A 199 -30.05 11.45 -8.01
C ASP A 199 -28.78 11.00 -7.27
N SER A 200 -28.40 11.72 -6.21
CA SER A 200 -27.22 11.37 -5.42
C SER A 200 -27.49 11.34 -3.92
N VAL A 201 -26.80 10.46 -3.24
CA VAL A 201 -26.73 10.36 -1.79
C VAL A 201 -25.28 10.31 -1.37
N THR A 202 -24.93 11.06 -0.35
CA THR A 202 -23.56 11.16 0.12
C THR A 202 -23.42 10.66 1.56
N ARG A 203 -22.19 10.44 1.97
CA ARG A 203 -21.81 10.08 3.32
C ARG A 203 -21.37 11.33 4.11
N ASN A 204 -21.70 11.42 5.39
CA ASN A 204 -21.16 12.42 6.31
C ASN A 204 -20.29 11.73 7.37
N LYS A 205 -18.96 11.82 7.23
CA LYS A 205 -17.99 11.19 8.15
C LYS A 205 -18.01 11.76 9.56
N GLU A 206 -18.35 13.01 9.74
CA GLU A 206 -18.35 13.62 11.08
C GLU A 206 -19.39 12.98 12.00
N ALA A 207 -20.47 12.47 11.41
CA ALA A 207 -21.51 11.75 12.15
C ALA A 207 -21.13 10.33 12.57
N GLU A 208 -20.12 9.72 11.94
CA GLU A 208 -19.95 8.25 11.96
C GLU A 208 -18.97 7.70 12.98
N LYS A 209 -18.04 8.47 13.51
CA LYS A 209 -17.05 8.05 14.52
C LYS A 209 -16.51 6.62 14.34
N GLY A 210 -16.17 6.24 13.09
CA GLY A 210 -15.58 4.93 12.78
C GLY A 210 -16.57 3.78 12.57
N LEU A 211 -17.86 4.05 12.33
CA LEU A 211 -18.88 3.03 12.01
C LEU A 211 -18.67 2.52 10.57
N ASP A 212 -18.80 1.22 10.37
CA ASP A 212 -18.93 0.60 9.04
C ASP A 212 -20.38 0.79 8.54
N ILE A 213 -20.58 1.77 7.67
CA ILE A 213 -21.88 2.08 7.09
C ILE A 213 -22.35 0.94 6.17
N ALA A 214 -21.48 0.42 5.34
CA ALA A 214 -21.85 -0.58 4.34
C ALA A 214 -22.15 -1.96 4.94
N GLY A 215 -21.52 -2.29 6.08
CA GLY A 215 -21.83 -3.50 6.83
C GLY A 215 -23.12 -3.42 7.65
N ASN A 216 -23.77 -2.24 7.71
CA ASN A 216 -24.98 -2.05 8.50
C ASN A 216 -26.23 -2.57 7.77
N LYS A 217 -27.10 -3.28 8.49
CA LYS A 217 -28.36 -3.82 7.94
C LYS A 217 -29.27 -2.74 7.34
N ARG A 218 -29.35 -1.56 7.98
CA ARG A 218 -30.16 -0.44 7.44
C ARG A 218 -29.65 0.07 6.11
N PHE A 219 -28.33 0.04 5.86
CA PHE A 219 -27.79 0.39 4.56
C PHE A 219 -28.20 -0.62 3.47
N ALA A 220 -28.16 -1.91 3.78
CA ALA A 220 -28.62 -2.95 2.87
C ALA A 220 -30.11 -2.81 2.56
N GLU A 221 -30.94 -2.56 3.58
CA GLU A 221 -32.37 -2.30 3.42
C GLU A 221 -32.64 -1.07 2.53
N TYR A 222 -31.85 0.01 2.72
CA TYR A 222 -31.94 1.20 1.89
C TYR A 222 -31.62 0.90 0.42
N VAL A 223 -30.52 0.21 0.13
CA VAL A 223 -30.13 -0.14 -1.24
C VAL A 223 -31.19 -1.04 -1.90
N GLU A 224 -31.78 -1.97 -1.14
CA GLU A 224 -32.86 -2.84 -1.63
C GLU A 224 -34.13 -2.05 -1.92
N GLU A 225 -34.51 -1.11 -1.06
CA GLU A 225 -35.68 -0.25 -1.26
C GLU A 225 -35.49 0.66 -2.47
N MET A 226 -34.32 1.29 -2.62
CA MET A 226 -34.02 2.15 -3.77
C MET A 226 -34.02 1.36 -5.08
N GLY A 227 -33.66 0.08 -5.06
CA GLY A 227 -33.75 -0.81 -6.22
C GLY A 227 -35.17 -0.99 -6.80
N LYS A 228 -36.23 -0.54 -6.11
CA LYS A 228 -37.60 -0.50 -6.62
C LYS A 228 -37.90 0.74 -7.48
N TRP A 229 -37.06 1.79 -7.31
CA TRP A 229 -37.30 3.12 -7.89
C TRP A 229 -36.29 3.49 -8.97
N TYR A 230 -35.10 2.85 -8.94
CA TYR A 230 -34.00 3.14 -9.85
C TYR A 230 -33.66 1.91 -10.70
N GLU A 231 -33.36 2.15 -11.97
CA GLU A 231 -32.87 1.12 -12.89
C GLU A 231 -31.40 0.79 -12.61
N TYR A 232 -30.63 1.78 -12.16
CA TYR A 232 -29.23 1.64 -11.82
C TYR A 232 -28.92 2.28 -10.46
N ILE A 233 -28.13 1.57 -9.67
CA ILE A 233 -27.56 2.10 -8.42
C ILE A 233 -26.05 1.93 -8.52
N VAL A 234 -25.32 3.03 -8.58
CA VAL A 234 -23.84 3.03 -8.63
C VAL A 234 -23.32 3.47 -7.29
N ILE A 235 -22.58 2.60 -6.61
CA ILE A 235 -22.05 2.86 -5.28
C ILE A 235 -20.53 3.04 -5.38
N ASN A 236 -20.08 4.25 -5.07
CA ASN A 236 -18.66 4.58 -4.96
C ASN A 236 -18.18 4.23 -3.55
N SER A 237 -17.38 3.18 -3.42
CA SER A 237 -16.86 2.75 -2.13
C SER A 237 -15.56 3.46 -1.76
N ALA A 238 -15.17 3.37 -0.49
CA ALA A 238 -13.85 3.79 -0.04
C ALA A 238 -12.73 2.96 -0.71
N ASP A 239 -11.48 3.44 -0.60
CA ASP A 239 -10.31 2.71 -1.11
C ASP A 239 -10.20 1.33 -0.43
N ALA A 240 -10.43 0.27 -1.19
CA ALA A 240 -10.46 -1.11 -0.71
C ALA A 240 -9.09 -1.59 -0.18
N SER A 241 -8.00 -0.88 -0.50
CA SER A 241 -6.69 -1.14 0.09
C SER A 241 -6.60 -0.71 1.56
N LYS A 242 -7.53 0.12 2.02
CA LYS A 242 -7.55 0.74 3.36
C LYS A 242 -8.79 0.39 4.17
N ALA A 243 -9.91 0.07 3.52
CA ALA A 243 -11.20 -0.12 4.16
C ALA A 243 -11.87 -1.42 3.72
N ALA A 244 -12.21 -2.28 4.69
CA ALA A 244 -12.99 -3.50 4.46
C ALA A 244 -14.42 -3.19 3.97
N GLU A 245 -14.92 -2.00 4.21
CA GLU A 245 -16.24 -1.51 3.83
C GLU A 245 -16.51 -1.65 2.32
N ALA A 246 -15.49 -1.48 1.48
CA ALA A 246 -15.63 -1.66 0.03
C ALA A 246 -16.12 -3.08 -0.35
N TYR A 247 -15.67 -4.09 0.37
CA TYR A 247 -16.11 -5.47 0.15
C TYR A 247 -17.54 -5.69 0.68
N SER A 248 -17.93 -5.02 1.76
CA SER A 248 -19.32 -5.06 2.25
C SER A 248 -20.28 -4.46 1.24
N VAL A 249 -19.93 -3.34 0.60
CA VAL A 249 -20.69 -2.75 -0.52
C VAL A 249 -20.84 -3.73 -1.66
N SER A 250 -19.74 -4.34 -2.10
CA SER A 250 -19.75 -5.24 -3.25
C SER A 250 -20.65 -6.46 -3.07
N LYS A 251 -20.83 -6.94 -1.83
CA LYS A 251 -21.79 -8.00 -1.52
C LYS A 251 -23.26 -7.62 -1.77
N LEU A 252 -23.58 -6.34 -1.77
CA LEU A 252 -24.93 -5.83 -2.02
C LEU A 252 -25.19 -5.57 -3.51
N CYS A 253 -24.17 -5.70 -4.34
CA CYS A 253 -24.20 -5.36 -5.75
C CYS A 253 -24.20 -6.60 -6.66
N ASN A 254 -24.77 -6.45 -7.87
CA ASN A 254 -24.77 -7.47 -8.89
C ASN A 254 -23.44 -7.51 -9.65
N LYS A 255 -22.83 -6.35 -9.78
CA LYS A 255 -21.58 -6.13 -10.50
C LYS A 255 -20.58 -5.37 -9.65
N THR A 256 -19.32 -5.75 -9.76
CA THR A 256 -18.22 -5.06 -9.08
C THR A 256 -17.11 -4.79 -10.07
N PHE A 257 -16.72 -3.54 -10.20
CA PHE A 257 -15.54 -3.19 -10.96
C PHE A 257 -14.51 -2.47 -10.11
N VAL A 258 -13.25 -2.64 -10.48
CA VAL A 258 -12.10 -2.07 -9.76
C VAL A 258 -11.53 -0.89 -10.55
N VAL A 259 -11.22 0.20 -9.86
CA VAL A 259 -10.51 1.35 -10.44
C VAL A 259 -9.12 1.44 -9.81
N CYS A 260 -8.09 1.37 -10.63
CA CYS A 260 -6.71 1.45 -10.17
C CYS A 260 -5.83 2.31 -11.08
N GLY A 261 -4.77 2.87 -10.52
CA GLY A 261 -3.76 3.59 -11.30
C GLY A 261 -2.52 2.72 -11.52
N ARG A 262 -2.11 2.49 -12.76
CA ARG A 262 -1.00 1.62 -13.13
C ARG A 262 0.30 1.94 -12.37
N ARG A 263 0.62 3.24 -12.19
CA ARG A 263 1.84 3.67 -11.51
C ARG A 263 1.66 3.94 -10.01
N THR A 264 0.44 3.88 -9.51
CA THR A 264 0.14 4.16 -8.10
C THR A 264 -0.12 2.90 -7.30
N VAL A 265 -0.79 1.91 -7.88
CA VAL A 265 -1.09 0.64 -7.20
C VAL A 265 0.14 -0.28 -7.18
N ARG A 266 0.25 -1.08 -6.12
CA ARG A 266 1.28 -2.13 -5.99
C ARG A 266 0.68 -3.50 -6.28
N ASN A 267 1.46 -4.39 -6.89
CA ASN A 267 1.02 -5.76 -7.21
C ASN A 267 0.50 -6.49 -5.95
N GLU A 268 1.15 -6.32 -4.82
CA GLU A 268 0.70 -6.89 -3.54
C GLU A 268 -0.72 -6.47 -3.17
N VAL A 269 -1.07 -5.20 -3.44
CA VAL A 269 -2.41 -4.67 -3.15
C VAL A 269 -3.46 -5.28 -4.08
N LEU A 270 -3.13 -5.46 -5.36
CA LEU A 270 -4.00 -6.13 -6.33
C LEU A 270 -4.26 -7.59 -5.93
N TYR A 271 -3.22 -8.37 -5.66
CA TYR A 271 -3.36 -9.76 -5.20
C TYR A 271 -4.15 -9.86 -3.90
N ARG A 272 -3.89 -8.97 -2.94
CA ARG A 272 -4.65 -8.93 -1.68
C ARG A 272 -6.11 -8.61 -1.91
N ALA A 273 -6.41 -7.64 -2.79
CA ALA A 273 -7.78 -7.26 -3.13
C ALA A 273 -8.53 -8.43 -3.78
N LYS A 274 -7.91 -9.12 -4.76
CA LYS A 274 -8.46 -10.32 -5.38
C LYS A 274 -8.73 -11.42 -4.36
N ASN A 275 -7.73 -11.77 -3.56
CA ASN A 275 -7.88 -12.81 -2.55
C ASN A 275 -8.97 -12.48 -1.52
N THR A 276 -9.08 -11.21 -1.10
CA THR A 276 -10.12 -10.77 -0.17
C THR A 276 -11.50 -10.85 -0.83
N ALA A 277 -11.63 -10.49 -2.11
CA ALA A 277 -12.86 -10.62 -2.87
C ALA A 277 -13.30 -12.08 -2.96
N ASP A 278 -12.39 -12.98 -3.34
CA ASP A 278 -12.65 -14.42 -3.49
C ASP A 278 -13.10 -15.07 -2.17
N VAL A 279 -12.39 -14.79 -1.07
CA VAL A 279 -12.75 -15.30 0.27
C VAL A 279 -14.14 -14.82 0.69
N ASN A 280 -14.53 -13.62 0.25
CA ASN A 280 -15.85 -13.06 0.55
C ASN A 280 -16.93 -13.43 -0.48
N GLY A 281 -16.62 -14.24 -1.50
CA GLY A 281 -17.55 -14.64 -2.55
C GLY A 281 -17.94 -13.48 -3.48
N ILE A 282 -17.08 -12.47 -3.60
CA ILE A 282 -17.29 -11.31 -4.47
C ILE A 282 -16.60 -11.58 -5.80
N HIS A 283 -17.36 -11.50 -6.90
CA HIS A 283 -16.78 -11.54 -8.24
C HIS A 283 -16.39 -10.12 -8.69
N ILE A 284 -15.15 -9.95 -9.15
CA ILE A 284 -14.71 -8.71 -9.80
C ILE A 284 -14.99 -8.88 -11.29
N ASP A 285 -15.96 -8.12 -11.82
CA ASP A 285 -16.42 -8.25 -13.21
C ASP A 285 -15.46 -7.56 -14.19
N GLY A 286 -14.68 -6.58 -13.74
CA GLY A 286 -13.74 -5.92 -14.61
C GLY A 286 -12.90 -4.85 -13.89
N ALA A 287 -11.88 -4.35 -14.58
CA ALA A 287 -11.04 -3.29 -14.06
C ALA A 287 -10.90 -2.12 -15.03
N LEU A 288 -10.89 -0.89 -14.48
CA LEU A 288 -10.52 0.34 -15.15
C LEU A 288 -9.12 0.75 -14.71
N VAL A 289 -8.24 0.94 -15.66
CA VAL A 289 -6.84 1.28 -15.40
C VAL A 289 -6.55 2.70 -15.83
N TYR A 290 -6.06 3.53 -14.91
CA TYR A 290 -5.56 4.86 -15.23
C TYR A 290 -4.04 4.84 -15.39
N GLU A 291 -3.54 5.32 -16.51
CA GLU A 291 -2.11 5.53 -16.77
C GLU A 291 -1.65 6.90 -16.21
N LEU A 292 -1.54 7.00 -14.88
CA LEU A 292 -1.16 8.21 -14.15
C LEU A 292 0.33 8.24 -13.86
#